data_bfa80548cb054e463cd5bd4b68cbdec2
#
_entry.id   bfa80548cb054e463cd5bd4b68cbdec2
#
_cell.length_a   1.000
_cell.length_b   1.000
_cell.length_c   1.000
_cell.angle_alpha   90.00
_cell.angle_beta   90.00
_cell.angle_gamma   90.00
#
_symmetry.space_group_name_H-M   'P 1'
#
loop_
_entity.id
_entity.type
_entity.pdbx_description
1 polymer ?
#
loop_
_entity_poly.entity_id
_entity_poly.type
_entity_poly.pdbx_seq_one_letter_code
_entity_poly.pdbx_strand_id
1 'polypeptide(L)'
;MDSGNTVYNTQQKTNYQKEKEVDENSDYDTVSTDNVNEQIDGIVSGYLNAKLDDNISGMKKYVNDITVIDEKKIQAQNQSIESYNNIKCTVKKCYSADAYRVYAYCDIKAFGVESMLPSLSAYYIKRAADGEYEIYFGKINSNEQKEISKFDKSDEITALKDSVQKRMNDLISTDEEVRTLFNELKSGE
;
A
#
# COMPACT_ATOMS: atom_id res chain seq x y z
N MET A 1 -3.37 53.93 34.38
CA MET A 1 -2.66 52.80 34.98
C MET A 1 -2.69 51.72 33.91
N ASP A 2 -1.58 51.67 33.24
CA ASP A 2 -1.48 51.23 31.88
C ASP A 2 -1.18 49.74 31.76
N SER A 3 -1.89 49.09 30.91
CA SER A 3 -1.71 47.65 30.61
C SER A 3 -1.06 47.53 29.25
N GLY A 4 0.23 47.34 29.27
CA GLY A 4 1.02 47.14 28.04
C GLY A 4 0.83 45.74 27.45
N ASN A 5 0.39 45.72 26.21
CA ASN A 5 0.27 44.56 25.36
C ASN A 5 1.61 44.38 24.57
N THR A 6 2.33 43.30 24.83
CA THR A 6 3.58 43.02 24.10
C THR A 6 3.42 41.79 23.25
N VAL A 7 3.38 42.01 21.94
CA VAL A 7 3.41 40.98 20.89
C VAL A 7 4.88 40.59 20.65
N TYR A 8 5.23 39.33 20.86
CA TYR A 8 6.53 38.78 20.45
C TYR A 8 6.42 38.06 19.11
N ASN A 9 7.01 38.75 18.13
CA ASN A 9 7.29 38.18 16.79
C ASN A 9 8.76 37.76 16.80
N THR A 10 9.04 36.45 16.76
CA THR A 10 10.41 35.95 16.63
C THR A 10 10.48 35.00 15.45
N GLN A 11 10.90 35.56 14.32
CA GLN A 11 11.44 34.78 13.22
C GLN A 11 12.88 34.39 13.57
N GLN A 12 13.15 33.13 13.78
CA GLN A 12 14.51 32.60 13.73
C GLN A 12 14.73 31.88 12.40
N LYS A 13 15.50 32.55 11.55
CA LYS A 13 16.20 31.92 10.41
C LYS A 13 17.38 31.15 10.98
N THR A 14 17.38 29.84 10.86
CA THR A 14 18.57 29.01 11.07
C THR A 14 19.20 28.70 9.72
N ASN A 15 20.33 29.31 9.47
CA ASN A 15 21.27 28.98 8.41
C ASN A 15 21.96 27.66 8.78
N TYR A 16 21.78 26.62 7.98
CA TYR A 16 22.69 25.48 7.97
C TYR A 16 23.64 25.63 6.81
N GLN A 17 24.90 25.87 7.16
CA GLN A 17 26.03 25.85 6.22
C GLN A 17 26.27 24.42 5.76
N LYS A 18 26.44 24.31 4.47
CA LYS A 18 26.73 23.14 3.69
C LYS A 18 28.23 22.86 3.76
N GLU A 19 28.65 21.84 4.50
CA GLU A 19 29.95 21.23 4.30
C GLU A 19 29.86 20.21 3.18
N LYS A 20 30.61 20.47 2.13
CA LYS A 20 30.87 19.54 1.04
C LYS A 20 32.02 18.63 1.47
N GLU A 21 31.75 17.37 1.69
CA GLU A 21 32.75 16.32 1.43
C GLU A 21 32.45 15.70 0.08
N VAL A 22 33.44 15.83 -0.79
CA VAL A 22 33.48 15.19 -2.10
C VAL A 22 34.11 13.83 -1.88
N ASP A 23 33.33 12.76 -2.06
CA ASP A 23 33.90 11.43 -2.27
C ASP A 23 33.58 10.99 -3.69
N GLU A 24 34.63 10.86 -4.46
CA GLU A 24 34.59 10.42 -5.86
C GLU A 24 34.47 8.90 -5.91
N ASN A 25 33.61 8.46 -6.81
CA ASN A 25 33.46 7.10 -7.34
C ASN A 25 32.43 6.18 -6.67
N SER A 26 31.18 6.34 -7.09
CA SER A 26 30.40 5.17 -7.47
C SER A 26 29.34 5.58 -8.49
N ASP A 27 29.49 5.10 -9.70
CA ASP A 27 28.48 5.04 -10.75
C ASP A 27 27.37 4.09 -10.24
N TYR A 28 26.51 4.59 -9.37
CA TYR A 28 25.22 3.97 -9.08
C TYR A 28 24.17 4.73 -9.84
N ASP A 29 23.62 4.07 -10.84
CA ASP A 29 22.38 4.43 -11.51
C ASP A 29 21.38 4.94 -10.47
N THR A 30 21.22 6.25 -10.39
CA THR A 30 20.14 6.88 -9.64
C THR A 30 18.85 6.72 -10.45
N VAL A 31 18.31 5.51 -10.43
CA VAL A 31 16.89 5.30 -10.76
C VAL A 31 16.13 6.18 -9.76
N SER A 32 15.47 7.21 -10.25
CA SER A 32 14.78 8.16 -9.38
C SER A 32 13.74 7.36 -8.58
N THR A 33 13.58 7.68 -7.30
CA THR A 33 12.58 7.04 -6.43
C THR A 33 11.18 7.16 -7.00
N ASP A 34 10.91 8.17 -7.81
CA ASP A 34 9.63 8.39 -8.49
C ASP A 34 9.36 7.30 -9.54
N ASN A 35 10.37 6.89 -10.33
CA ASN A 35 10.23 5.82 -11.30
C ASN A 35 9.90 4.47 -10.64
N VAL A 36 10.52 4.16 -9.49
CA VAL A 36 10.23 2.92 -8.75
C VAL A 36 8.80 2.90 -8.21
N ASN A 37 8.34 4.02 -7.67
CA ASN A 37 6.98 4.13 -7.15
C ASN A 37 5.94 3.95 -8.27
N GLU A 38 6.14 4.54 -9.45
CA GLU A 38 5.27 4.36 -10.61
C GLU A 38 5.24 2.89 -11.09
N GLN A 39 6.38 2.21 -11.09
CA GLN A 39 6.44 0.78 -11.44
C GLN A 39 5.67 -0.07 -10.43
N ILE A 40 5.83 0.18 -9.12
CA ILE A 40 5.12 -0.52 -8.06
C ILE A 40 3.61 -0.27 -8.14
N ASP A 41 3.19 0.96 -8.38
CA ASP A 41 1.77 1.31 -8.58
C ASP A 41 1.19 0.56 -9.79
N GLY A 42 1.95 0.47 -10.88
CA GLY A 42 1.58 -0.29 -12.08
C GLY A 42 1.41 -1.80 -11.81
N ILE A 43 2.32 -2.40 -11.02
CA ILE A 43 2.26 -3.80 -10.63
C ILE A 43 1.03 -4.10 -9.77
N VAL A 44 0.80 -3.28 -8.72
CA VAL A 44 -0.34 -3.48 -7.82
C VAL A 44 -1.66 -3.28 -8.56
N SER A 45 -1.78 -2.23 -9.35
CA SER A 45 -2.99 -1.94 -10.14
C SER A 45 -3.25 -3.03 -11.17
N GLY A 46 -2.22 -3.46 -11.88
CA GLY A 46 -2.33 -4.52 -12.88
C GLY A 46 -2.69 -5.88 -12.25
N TYR A 47 -2.12 -6.20 -11.09
CA TYR A 47 -2.46 -7.41 -10.33
C TYR A 47 -3.93 -7.40 -9.87
N LEU A 48 -4.41 -6.28 -9.30
CA LEU A 48 -5.79 -6.16 -8.84
C LEU A 48 -6.79 -6.25 -9.99
N ASN A 49 -6.49 -5.62 -11.14
CA ASN A 49 -7.34 -5.71 -12.34
C ASN A 49 -7.37 -7.13 -12.91
N ALA A 50 -6.20 -7.78 -13.05
CA ALA A 50 -6.16 -9.16 -13.53
C ALA A 50 -6.87 -10.14 -12.56
N LYS A 51 -6.80 -9.87 -11.26
CA LYS A 51 -7.54 -10.63 -10.24
C LYS A 51 -9.05 -10.45 -10.40
N LEU A 52 -9.52 -9.23 -10.65
CA LEU A 52 -10.94 -8.92 -10.84
C LEU A 52 -11.52 -9.61 -12.08
N ASP A 53 -10.73 -9.68 -13.15
CA ASP A 53 -11.10 -10.30 -14.42
C ASP A 53 -11.02 -11.85 -14.39
N ASP A 54 -10.76 -12.48 -13.24
CA ASP A 54 -10.45 -13.91 -13.10
C ASP A 54 -9.34 -14.40 -14.04
N ASN A 55 -8.46 -13.46 -14.43
CA ASN A 55 -7.39 -13.70 -15.39
C ASN A 55 -6.12 -14.21 -14.70
N ILE A 56 -6.13 -15.48 -14.28
CA ILE A 56 -4.98 -16.11 -13.62
C ILE A 56 -3.71 -16.02 -14.49
N SER A 57 -3.84 -16.23 -15.80
CA SER A 57 -2.72 -16.10 -16.73
C SER A 57 -2.16 -14.66 -16.79
N GLY A 58 -3.04 -13.65 -16.70
CA GLY A 58 -2.66 -12.24 -16.63
C GLY A 58 -1.98 -11.88 -15.32
N MET A 59 -2.36 -12.51 -14.19
CA MET A 59 -1.74 -12.30 -12.90
C MET A 59 -0.29 -12.77 -12.84
N LYS A 60 0.08 -13.79 -13.64
CA LYS A 60 1.41 -14.40 -13.66
C LYS A 60 2.55 -13.39 -13.87
N LYS A 61 2.31 -12.33 -14.62
CA LYS A 61 3.33 -11.29 -14.89
C LYS A 61 3.58 -10.33 -13.73
N TYR A 62 2.76 -10.40 -12.67
CA TYR A 62 2.87 -9.51 -11.51
C TYR A 62 3.34 -10.23 -10.25
N VAL A 63 3.48 -11.57 -10.29
CA VAL A 63 3.79 -12.39 -9.12
C VAL A 63 4.94 -13.35 -9.40
N ASN A 64 5.78 -13.60 -8.41
CA ASN A 64 6.90 -14.54 -8.54
C ASN A 64 6.46 -16.01 -8.64
N ASP A 65 5.33 -16.34 -8.05
CA ASP A 65 4.80 -17.72 -8.03
C ASP A 65 3.27 -17.70 -8.12
N ILE A 66 2.76 -18.06 -9.30
CA ILE A 66 1.31 -18.13 -9.55
C ILE A 66 0.64 -19.33 -8.87
N THR A 67 1.41 -20.36 -8.51
CA THR A 67 0.87 -21.60 -7.95
C THR A 67 0.33 -21.45 -6.52
N VAL A 68 0.73 -20.37 -5.83
CA VAL A 68 0.22 -20.05 -4.48
C VAL A 68 -1.14 -19.36 -4.50
N ILE A 69 -1.63 -19.00 -5.68
CA ILE A 69 -2.90 -18.30 -5.85
C ILE A 69 -4.04 -19.32 -5.93
N ASP A 70 -4.99 -19.19 -5.02
CA ASP A 70 -6.20 -20.00 -5.01
C ASP A 70 -7.25 -19.38 -5.95
N GLU A 71 -7.36 -19.93 -7.15
CA GLU A 71 -8.29 -19.47 -8.18
C GLU A 71 -9.75 -19.51 -7.71
N LYS A 72 -10.16 -20.58 -6.98
CA LYS A 72 -11.54 -20.69 -6.49
C LYS A 72 -11.86 -19.60 -5.47
N LYS A 73 -10.87 -19.25 -4.62
CA LYS A 73 -11.02 -18.18 -3.65
C LYS A 73 -11.14 -16.82 -4.34
N ILE A 74 -10.38 -16.59 -5.42
CA ILE A 74 -10.50 -15.37 -6.22
C ILE A 74 -11.89 -15.28 -6.85
N GLN A 75 -12.33 -16.32 -7.53
CA GLN A 75 -13.65 -16.38 -8.16
C GLN A 75 -14.78 -16.12 -7.15
N ALA A 76 -14.70 -16.70 -5.95
CA ALA A 76 -15.68 -16.46 -4.90
C ALA A 76 -15.69 -14.99 -4.43
N GLN A 77 -14.50 -14.37 -4.28
CA GLN A 77 -14.41 -12.96 -3.92
C GLN A 77 -14.95 -12.02 -5.01
N ASN A 78 -14.68 -12.33 -6.27
CA ASN A 78 -15.09 -11.51 -7.41
C ASN A 78 -16.61 -11.51 -7.64
N GLN A 79 -17.34 -12.48 -7.11
CA GLN A 79 -18.81 -12.45 -7.14
C GLN A 79 -19.42 -11.25 -6.42
N SER A 80 -18.68 -10.66 -5.48
CA SER A 80 -19.12 -9.49 -4.71
C SER A 80 -18.48 -8.18 -5.11
N ILE A 81 -17.45 -8.21 -5.98
CA ILE A 81 -16.64 -7.01 -6.32
C ILE A 81 -16.90 -6.61 -7.77
N GLU A 82 -17.31 -5.36 -7.97
CA GLU A 82 -17.49 -4.76 -9.30
C GLU A 82 -16.21 -4.10 -9.82
N SER A 83 -15.50 -3.36 -8.97
CA SER A 83 -14.26 -2.67 -9.36
C SER A 83 -13.39 -2.28 -8.18
N TYR A 84 -12.07 -2.10 -8.47
CA TYR A 84 -11.11 -1.42 -7.60
C TYR A 84 -10.86 -0.01 -8.10
N ASN A 85 -11.02 0.99 -7.23
CA ASN A 85 -10.91 2.41 -7.57
C ASN A 85 -9.91 3.11 -6.67
N ASN A 86 -9.39 4.26 -7.09
CA ASN A 86 -8.53 5.12 -6.27
C ASN A 86 -7.34 4.38 -5.64
N ILE A 87 -6.72 3.46 -6.37
CA ILE A 87 -5.57 2.70 -5.89
C ILE A 87 -4.42 3.65 -5.60
N LYS A 88 -3.88 3.59 -4.37
CA LYS A 88 -2.75 4.42 -3.91
C LYS A 88 -1.80 3.57 -3.09
N CYS A 89 -0.52 3.54 -3.43
CA CYS A 89 0.47 2.78 -2.71
C CYS A 89 1.32 3.67 -1.79
N THR A 90 1.50 3.21 -0.55
CA THR A 90 2.55 3.72 0.35
C THR A 90 3.70 2.73 0.32
N VAL A 91 4.85 3.16 -0.23
CA VAL A 91 6.01 2.31 -0.51
C VAL A 91 7.09 2.52 0.53
N LYS A 92 7.60 1.44 1.14
CA LYS A 92 8.70 1.44 2.11
C LYS A 92 9.83 0.53 1.62
N LYS A 93 11.01 1.10 1.37
CA LYS A 93 12.17 0.34 0.92
C LYS A 93 12.73 -0.53 2.04
N CYS A 94 12.95 -1.82 1.76
CA CYS A 94 13.66 -2.76 2.62
C CYS A 94 15.15 -2.75 2.25
N TYR A 95 15.99 -2.24 3.14
CA TYR A 95 17.43 -2.07 2.88
C TYR A 95 18.23 -3.36 2.98
N SER A 96 17.67 -4.41 3.58
CA SER A 96 18.28 -5.74 3.67
C SER A 96 18.14 -6.56 2.38
N ALA A 97 17.37 -6.06 1.39
CA ALA A 97 17.16 -6.67 0.08
C ALA A 97 16.76 -5.59 -0.92
N ASP A 98 16.85 -5.87 -2.23
CA ASP A 98 16.23 -5.02 -3.26
C ASP A 98 14.73 -5.32 -3.31
N ALA A 99 14.02 -4.80 -2.31
CA ALA A 99 12.64 -5.13 -2.03
C ALA A 99 11.90 -3.95 -1.39
N TYR A 100 10.56 -4.02 -1.42
CA TYR A 100 9.68 -3.00 -0.90
C TYR A 100 8.51 -3.62 -0.14
N ARG A 101 8.18 -3.06 1.03
CA ARG A 101 6.89 -3.27 1.69
C ARG A 101 5.92 -2.22 1.16
N VAL A 102 4.82 -2.67 0.62
CA VAL A 102 3.83 -1.80 -0.06
C VAL A 102 2.48 -1.94 0.62
N TYR A 103 1.87 -0.82 0.97
CA TYR A 103 0.52 -0.75 1.51
C TYR A 103 -0.37 -0.10 0.45
N ALA A 104 -1.20 -0.91 -0.18
CA ALA A 104 -2.10 -0.48 -1.25
C ALA A 104 -3.49 -0.21 -0.67
N TYR A 105 -3.84 1.08 -0.58
CA TYR A 105 -5.19 1.52 -0.36
C TYR A 105 -5.98 1.45 -1.66
N CYS A 106 -7.23 1.04 -1.61
CA CYS A 106 -8.19 1.21 -2.70
C CYS A 106 -9.61 1.38 -2.17
N ASP A 107 -10.47 1.95 -2.99
CA ASP A 107 -11.90 1.96 -2.80
C ASP A 107 -12.50 0.82 -3.63
N ILE A 108 -13.18 -0.14 -2.97
CA ILE A 108 -13.86 -1.26 -3.61
C ILE A 108 -15.31 -0.87 -3.88
N LYS A 109 -15.76 -0.97 -5.14
CA LYS A 109 -17.17 -0.98 -5.49
C LYS A 109 -17.66 -2.43 -5.39
N ALA A 110 -18.65 -2.66 -4.54
CA ALA A 110 -19.30 -3.97 -4.43
C ALA A 110 -20.64 -3.96 -5.19
N PHE A 111 -21.03 -5.12 -5.73
CA PHE A 111 -22.34 -5.26 -6.35
C PHE A 111 -23.45 -5.01 -5.33
N GLY A 112 -24.45 -4.22 -5.72
CA GLY A 112 -25.62 -3.92 -4.88
C GLY A 112 -25.33 -2.95 -3.71
N VAL A 113 -24.18 -2.28 -3.69
CA VAL A 113 -23.82 -1.28 -2.68
C VAL A 113 -23.41 0.01 -3.36
N GLU A 114 -24.09 1.13 -3.04
CA GLU A 114 -23.77 2.43 -3.62
C GLU A 114 -22.46 3.01 -3.09
N SER A 115 -22.17 2.81 -1.81
CA SER A 115 -20.97 3.31 -1.15
C SER A 115 -19.69 2.61 -1.62
N MET A 116 -18.60 3.38 -1.70
CA MET A 116 -17.27 2.86 -1.93
C MET A 116 -16.65 2.35 -0.63
N LEU A 117 -16.26 1.08 -0.60
CA LEU A 117 -15.71 0.41 0.57
C LEU A 117 -14.20 0.58 0.65
N PRO A 118 -13.64 1.21 1.70
CA PRO A 118 -12.21 1.38 1.82
C PRO A 118 -11.53 0.04 2.13
N SER A 119 -10.42 -0.22 1.47
CA SER A 119 -9.61 -1.42 1.65
C SER A 119 -8.14 -1.09 1.74
N LEU A 120 -7.40 -1.86 2.51
CA LEU A 120 -5.95 -1.75 2.63
C LEU A 120 -5.33 -3.15 2.56
N SER A 121 -4.52 -3.37 1.54
CA SER A 121 -3.75 -4.59 1.36
C SER A 121 -2.26 -4.31 1.53
N ALA A 122 -1.51 -5.31 1.99
CA ALA A 122 -0.07 -5.17 2.15
C ALA A 122 0.65 -6.24 1.33
N TYR A 123 1.59 -5.78 0.48
CA TYR A 123 2.39 -6.61 -0.40
C TYR A 123 3.86 -6.55 -0.02
N TYR A 124 4.60 -7.58 -0.39
CA TYR A 124 6.05 -7.56 -0.41
C TYR A 124 6.50 -7.71 -1.85
N ILE A 125 7.18 -6.70 -2.38
CA ILE A 125 7.57 -6.61 -3.78
C ILE A 125 9.08 -6.72 -3.85
N LYS A 126 9.59 -7.59 -4.71
CA LYS A 126 11.02 -7.79 -4.98
C LYS A 126 11.33 -7.54 -6.43
N ARG A 127 12.60 -7.19 -6.67
CA ARG A 127 13.16 -7.18 -8.01
C ARG A 127 13.52 -8.60 -8.43
N ALA A 128 13.00 -9.04 -9.56
CA ALA A 128 13.31 -10.32 -10.16
C ALA A 128 14.67 -10.30 -10.90
N ALA A 129 15.16 -11.45 -11.33
CA ALA A 129 16.44 -11.58 -12.01
C ALA A 129 16.52 -10.87 -13.37
N ASP A 130 15.38 -10.66 -14.01
CA ASP A 130 15.24 -9.91 -15.28
C ASP A 130 15.20 -8.39 -15.08
N GLY A 131 15.18 -7.93 -13.81
CA GLY A 131 15.17 -6.53 -13.44
C GLY A 131 13.79 -5.94 -13.18
N GLU A 132 12.72 -6.66 -13.48
CA GLU A 132 11.35 -6.25 -13.22
C GLU A 132 10.97 -6.46 -11.74
N TYR A 133 9.97 -5.73 -11.27
CA TYR A 133 9.42 -5.92 -9.92
C TYR A 133 8.22 -6.86 -9.95
N GLU A 134 8.09 -7.68 -8.90
CA GLU A 134 6.99 -8.64 -8.75
C GLU A 134 6.53 -8.77 -7.30
N ILE A 135 5.27 -9.07 -7.08
CA ILE A 135 4.72 -9.43 -5.77
C ILE A 135 5.31 -10.77 -5.38
N TYR A 136 6.01 -10.80 -4.24
CA TYR A 136 6.78 -11.95 -3.78
C TYR A 136 6.05 -12.75 -2.70
N PHE A 137 5.78 -14.00 -2.97
CA PHE A 137 5.13 -14.96 -2.06
C PHE A 137 6.09 -15.98 -1.44
N GLY A 138 7.38 -15.86 -1.74
CA GLY A 138 8.38 -16.80 -1.24
C GLY A 138 8.78 -16.57 0.22
N LYS A 139 9.76 -17.33 0.67
CA LYS A 139 10.30 -17.21 2.03
C LYS A 139 11.05 -15.89 2.22
N ILE A 140 10.74 -15.20 3.29
CA ILE A 140 11.36 -13.96 3.71
C ILE A 140 12.39 -14.28 4.80
N ASN A 141 13.62 -13.75 4.69
CA ASN A 141 14.65 -13.97 5.71
C ASN A 141 14.41 -13.14 6.97
N SER A 142 15.16 -13.43 8.04
CA SER A 142 14.94 -12.81 9.35
C SER A 142 15.19 -11.30 9.37
N ASN A 143 16.07 -10.77 8.53
CA ASN A 143 16.35 -9.34 8.47
C ASN A 143 15.23 -8.60 7.72
N GLU A 144 14.80 -9.12 6.56
CA GLU A 144 13.63 -8.62 5.85
C GLU A 144 12.39 -8.64 6.75
N GLN A 145 12.16 -9.73 7.50
CA GLN A 145 11.01 -9.84 8.41
C GLN A 145 11.05 -8.79 9.54
N LYS A 146 12.23 -8.45 10.07
CA LYS A 146 12.39 -7.38 11.06
C LYS A 146 12.05 -6.01 10.47
N GLU A 147 12.49 -5.72 9.25
CA GLU A 147 12.18 -4.46 8.56
C GLU A 147 10.69 -4.34 8.26
N ILE A 148 10.07 -5.38 7.71
CA ILE A 148 8.62 -5.44 7.49
C ILE A 148 7.87 -5.18 8.80
N SER A 149 8.25 -5.88 9.88
CA SER A 149 7.60 -5.71 11.18
C SER A 149 7.75 -4.27 11.73
N LYS A 150 8.89 -3.62 11.48
CA LYS A 150 9.11 -2.22 11.86
C LYS A 150 8.18 -1.28 11.07
N PHE A 151 8.04 -1.49 9.76
CA PHE A 151 7.13 -0.70 8.94
C PHE A 151 5.67 -0.93 9.33
N ASP A 152 5.26 -2.19 9.49
CA ASP A 152 3.89 -2.58 9.86
C ASP A 152 3.42 -1.96 11.19
N LYS A 153 4.37 -1.59 12.08
CA LYS A 153 4.15 -0.98 13.40
C LYS A 153 4.50 0.50 13.47
N SER A 154 4.92 1.12 12.38
CA SER A 154 5.22 2.55 12.37
C SER A 154 3.95 3.38 12.58
N ASP A 155 4.11 4.58 13.17
CA ASP A 155 2.99 5.49 13.43
C ASP A 155 2.24 5.84 12.14
N GLU A 156 2.95 6.05 11.03
CA GLU A 156 2.37 6.34 9.73
C GLU A 156 1.47 5.21 9.24
N ILE A 157 1.94 3.95 9.28
CA ILE A 157 1.17 2.80 8.81
C ILE A 157 0.05 2.44 9.78
N THR A 158 0.25 2.64 11.07
CA THR A 158 -0.80 2.49 12.08
C THR A 158 -1.91 3.51 11.83
N ALA A 159 -1.58 4.78 11.64
CA ALA A 159 -2.56 5.82 11.32
C ALA A 159 -3.32 5.53 10.01
N LEU A 160 -2.63 5.00 8.99
CA LEU A 160 -3.26 4.58 7.74
C LEU A 160 -4.28 3.46 7.97
N LYS A 161 -3.91 2.40 8.71
CA LYS A 161 -4.81 1.29 9.08
C LYS A 161 -6.02 1.79 9.86
N ASP A 162 -5.80 2.64 10.86
CA ASP A 162 -6.85 3.19 11.71
C ASP A 162 -7.83 4.06 10.91
N SER A 163 -7.32 4.84 9.96
CA SER A 163 -8.16 5.67 9.09
C SER A 163 -9.08 4.84 8.21
N VAL A 164 -8.54 3.75 7.62
CA VAL A 164 -9.32 2.83 6.78
C VAL A 164 -10.36 2.09 7.62
N GLN A 165 -9.96 1.57 8.80
CA GLN A 165 -10.87 0.88 9.70
C GLN A 165 -11.98 1.79 10.21
N LYS A 166 -11.64 3.04 10.58
CA LYS A 166 -12.63 4.02 11.01
C LYS A 166 -13.65 4.29 9.91
N ARG A 167 -13.19 4.55 8.68
CA ARG A 167 -14.08 4.81 7.54
C ARG A 167 -14.99 3.61 7.26
N MET A 168 -14.47 2.38 7.34
CA MET A 168 -15.30 1.17 7.19
C MET A 168 -16.34 1.05 8.31
N ASN A 169 -15.97 1.29 9.57
CA ASN A 169 -16.89 1.25 10.70
C ASN A 169 -17.99 2.32 10.59
N ASP A 170 -17.62 3.53 10.13
CA ASP A 170 -18.58 4.61 9.89
C ASP A 170 -19.61 4.18 8.82
N LEU A 171 -19.16 3.56 7.71
CA LEU A 171 -20.05 3.03 6.67
C LEU A 171 -20.96 1.92 7.20
N ILE A 172 -20.44 0.94 7.92
CA ILE A 172 -21.25 -0.14 8.52
C ILE A 172 -22.34 0.42 9.46
N SER A 173 -22.06 1.52 10.14
CA SER A 173 -23.00 2.15 11.07
C SER A 173 -24.08 2.98 10.40
N THR A 174 -23.77 3.62 9.27
CA THR A 174 -24.62 4.63 8.62
C THR A 174 -25.28 4.16 7.33
N ASP A 175 -24.73 3.11 6.68
CA ASP A 175 -25.20 2.60 5.40
C ASP A 175 -25.77 1.18 5.58
N GLU A 176 -27.04 1.00 5.24
CA GLU A 176 -27.75 -0.27 5.41
C GLU A 176 -27.29 -1.34 4.43
N GLU A 177 -26.96 -0.96 3.19
CA GLU A 177 -26.45 -1.87 2.16
C GLU A 177 -25.09 -2.44 2.58
N VAL A 178 -24.19 -1.55 3.07
CA VAL A 178 -22.86 -1.94 3.57
C VAL A 178 -22.99 -2.87 4.77
N ARG A 179 -23.89 -2.55 5.71
CA ARG A 179 -24.13 -3.39 6.90
C ARG A 179 -24.66 -4.76 6.52
N THR A 180 -25.58 -4.84 5.56
CA THR A 180 -26.16 -6.10 5.06
C THR A 180 -25.07 -6.94 4.41
N LEU A 181 -24.30 -6.39 3.46
CA LEU A 181 -23.18 -7.08 2.82
C LEU A 181 -22.18 -7.60 3.86
N PHE A 182 -21.83 -6.80 4.85
CA PHE A 182 -20.88 -7.21 5.89
C PHE A 182 -21.39 -8.36 6.77
N ASN A 183 -22.67 -8.39 7.06
CA ASN A 183 -23.30 -9.48 7.81
C ASN A 183 -23.38 -10.77 6.98
N GLU A 184 -23.66 -10.67 5.69
CA GLU A 184 -23.66 -11.82 4.76
C GLU A 184 -22.27 -12.45 4.65
N LEU A 185 -21.23 -11.64 4.48
CA LEU A 185 -19.85 -12.11 4.44
C LEU A 185 -19.40 -12.80 5.74
N LYS A 186 -19.90 -12.34 6.89
CA LYS A 186 -19.62 -12.99 8.18
C LYS A 186 -20.37 -14.29 8.41
N SER A 187 -21.56 -14.41 7.87
CA SER A 187 -22.40 -15.62 8.03
C SER A 187 -22.05 -16.73 7.04
N GLY A 188 -21.28 -16.44 6.00
CA GLY A 188 -20.81 -17.40 5.01
C GLY A 188 -19.51 -18.13 5.41
N GLU A 189 -18.96 -17.79 6.58
CA GLU A 189 -17.92 -18.57 7.26
C GLU A 189 -18.57 -19.66 8.15
#